data_bd15961744134e789d35342145d28de0
#
_entry.id   bd15961744134e789d35342145d28de0
#
_cell.length_a   1.000
_cell.length_b   1.000
_cell.length_c   1.000
_cell.angle_alpha   90.00
_cell.angle_beta   90.00
_cell.angle_gamma   90.00
#
_symmetry.space_group_name_H-M   'P 1'
#
loop_
_entity.id
_entity.type
_entity.pdbx_description
1 polymer ?
#
loop_
_entity_poly.entity_id
_entity_poly.type
_entity_poly.pdbx_seq_one_letter_code
_entity_poly.pdbx_strand_id
1 'polypeptide(L)'
;MRLDRVWVIYRADSQPAQREARHCAKELRSRGADVTTAMSGARVNPFPGLLAVSDALPDLALVLGGDGTVLGAARHLAVHDIPILSINVGGHLGFLTHDRRVLRGDEIWQHLLDDQFAIERRMMLQAMVDRRSAEERASGGSPLQQPDVEDDEEHHWALNDFYLRAYRDEISPTCTLELEIDGEVVDQIRGDGLILSTPTGSTGYALAAGGPILHPGID
;
A
#
# COMPACT_ATOMS: atom_id res chain seq x y z
N MET A 1 -1.20 -9.90 -21.08
CA MET A 1 -2.09 -9.02 -20.26
C MET A 1 -2.78 -8.04 -21.19
N ARG A 2 -4.05 -7.78 -20.97
CA ARG A 2 -4.71 -6.65 -21.65
C ARG A 2 -4.18 -5.36 -21.04
N LEU A 3 -3.95 -4.36 -21.86
CA LEU A 3 -3.57 -3.00 -21.45
C LEU A 3 -4.53 -1.98 -22.04
N ASP A 4 -5.83 -2.29 -21.96
CA ASP A 4 -6.88 -1.42 -22.52
C ASP A 4 -6.99 -0.14 -21.67
N ARG A 5 -6.82 -0.27 -20.35
CA ARG A 5 -6.86 0.84 -19.42
C ARG A 5 -5.70 0.79 -18.43
N VAL A 6 -4.91 1.85 -18.35
CA VAL A 6 -3.73 1.94 -17.49
C VAL A 6 -3.76 3.23 -16.67
N TRP A 7 -3.54 3.11 -15.36
CA TRP A 7 -3.24 4.28 -14.53
C TRP A 7 -1.74 4.46 -14.40
N VAL A 8 -1.24 5.65 -14.71
CA VAL A 8 0.14 6.06 -14.53
C VAL A 8 0.24 6.99 -13.34
N ILE A 9 0.64 6.43 -12.21
CA ILE A 9 0.77 7.12 -10.94
C ILE A 9 2.23 7.54 -10.77
N TYR A 10 2.49 8.80 -10.48
CA TYR A 10 3.86 9.27 -10.30
C TYR A 10 4.05 10.06 -9.01
N ARG A 11 5.26 9.99 -8.45
CA ARG A 11 5.61 10.68 -7.21
C ARG A 11 5.38 12.18 -7.35
N ALA A 12 4.60 12.75 -6.42
CA ALA A 12 4.43 14.18 -6.28
C ALA A 12 5.79 14.85 -6.01
N ASP A 13 5.92 16.13 -6.38
CA ASP A 13 7.13 16.95 -6.21
C ASP A 13 8.40 16.39 -6.87
N SER A 14 8.25 15.47 -7.84
CA SER A 14 9.35 14.88 -8.61
C SER A 14 9.21 15.17 -10.10
N GLN A 15 9.95 16.19 -10.57
CA GLN A 15 10.00 16.50 -12.00
C GLN A 15 10.49 15.33 -12.88
N PRO A 16 11.48 14.53 -12.45
CA PRO A 16 11.86 13.32 -13.18
C PRO A 16 10.71 12.33 -13.31
N ALA A 17 9.97 12.05 -12.22
CA ALA A 17 8.83 11.13 -12.25
C ALA A 17 7.70 11.65 -13.15
N GLN A 18 7.43 12.95 -13.12
CA GLN A 18 6.43 13.57 -13.99
C GLN A 18 6.80 13.48 -15.48
N ARG A 19 8.09 13.70 -15.82
CA ARG A 19 8.56 13.55 -17.21
C ARG A 19 8.43 12.11 -17.69
N GLU A 20 8.82 11.16 -16.84
CA GLU A 20 8.70 9.74 -17.16
C GLU A 20 7.24 9.32 -17.32
N ALA A 21 6.35 9.80 -16.45
CA ALA A 21 4.91 9.54 -16.55
C ALA A 21 4.31 10.02 -17.88
N ARG A 22 4.70 11.20 -18.34
CA ARG A 22 4.28 11.72 -19.65
C ARG A 22 4.79 10.86 -20.81
N HIS A 23 6.04 10.38 -20.70
CA HIS A 23 6.62 9.50 -21.70
C HIS A 23 5.89 8.16 -21.76
N CYS A 24 5.75 7.47 -20.63
CA CYS A 24 5.03 6.20 -20.55
C CYS A 24 3.58 6.34 -21.00
N ALA A 25 2.89 7.41 -20.60
CA ALA A 25 1.51 7.65 -21.02
C ALA A 25 1.38 7.83 -22.53
N LYS A 26 2.34 8.52 -23.18
CA LYS A 26 2.38 8.66 -24.63
C LYS A 26 2.60 7.31 -25.31
N GLU A 27 3.54 6.52 -24.83
CA GLU A 27 3.85 5.19 -25.36
C GLU A 27 2.66 4.22 -25.23
N LEU A 28 2.00 4.19 -24.09
CA LEU A 28 0.82 3.36 -23.86
C LEU A 28 -0.35 3.78 -24.76
N ARG A 29 -0.62 5.09 -24.89
CA ARG A 29 -1.65 5.60 -25.79
C ARG A 29 -1.37 5.28 -27.25
N SER A 30 -0.12 5.32 -27.69
CA SER A 30 0.23 4.94 -29.07
C SER A 30 -0.02 3.47 -29.37
N ARG A 31 -0.14 2.63 -28.34
CA ARG A 31 -0.51 1.21 -28.40
C ARG A 31 -2.01 0.96 -28.19
N GLY A 32 -2.81 2.02 -28.08
CA GLY A 32 -4.27 1.93 -27.99
C GLY A 32 -4.84 1.93 -26.57
N ALA A 33 -3.98 2.05 -25.55
CA ALA A 33 -4.45 2.09 -24.15
C ALA A 33 -5.16 3.43 -23.81
N ASP A 34 -6.23 3.35 -23.05
CA ASP A 34 -6.77 4.51 -22.32
C ASP A 34 -5.93 4.76 -21.06
N VAL A 35 -5.34 5.95 -20.97
CA VAL A 35 -4.35 6.22 -19.92
C VAL A 35 -4.75 7.43 -19.08
N THR A 36 -4.98 7.19 -17.80
CA THR A 36 -5.14 8.23 -16.79
C THR A 36 -3.82 8.47 -16.06
N THR A 37 -3.44 9.72 -15.87
CA THR A 37 -2.21 10.08 -15.14
C THR A 37 -2.54 10.86 -13.88
N ALA A 38 -1.95 10.48 -12.72
CA ALA A 38 -2.16 11.17 -11.47
C ALA A 38 -0.88 11.23 -10.62
N MET A 39 -0.73 12.31 -9.85
CA MET A 39 0.35 12.42 -8.88
C MET A 39 -0.07 11.85 -7.52
N SER A 40 0.86 11.19 -6.81
CA SER A 40 0.65 10.64 -5.48
C SER A 40 1.82 10.97 -4.54
N GLY A 41 1.53 11.27 -3.29
CA GLY A 41 2.53 11.59 -2.26
C GLY A 41 1.88 11.87 -0.91
N ALA A 42 2.67 12.20 0.10
CA ALA A 42 2.21 12.38 1.48
C ALA A 42 1.05 13.37 1.65
N ARG A 43 0.93 14.36 0.75
CA ARG A 43 -0.11 15.41 0.79
C ARG A 43 -1.09 15.32 -0.38
N VAL A 44 -0.95 14.34 -1.23
CA VAL A 44 -1.75 14.19 -2.46
C VAL A 44 -2.15 12.73 -2.62
N ASN A 45 -3.41 12.44 -2.37
CA ASN A 45 -3.98 11.10 -2.57
C ASN A 45 -4.96 11.13 -3.74
N PRO A 46 -4.61 10.58 -4.92
CA PRO A 46 -5.48 10.58 -6.09
C PRO A 46 -6.51 9.45 -6.09
N PHE A 47 -6.30 8.41 -5.29
CA PHE A 47 -7.02 7.15 -5.42
C PHE A 47 -8.52 7.24 -5.13
N PRO A 48 -9.00 7.95 -4.07
CA PRO A 48 -10.43 8.09 -3.86
C PRO A 48 -11.14 8.71 -5.06
N GLY A 49 -10.55 9.75 -5.67
CA GLY A 49 -11.10 10.37 -6.87
C GLY A 49 -11.04 9.46 -8.09
N LEU A 50 -9.95 8.75 -8.31
CA LEU A 50 -9.81 7.81 -9.42
C LEU A 50 -10.82 6.65 -9.30
N LEU A 51 -10.99 6.09 -8.12
CA LEU A 51 -11.90 4.98 -7.87
C LEU A 51 -13.37 5.40 -7.93
N ALA A 52 -13.70 6.64 -7.52
CA ALA A 52 -15.06 7.14 -7.53
C ALA A 52 -15.57 7.49 -8.94
N VAL A 53 -14.71 7.89 -9.87
CA VAL A 53 -15.09 8.37 -11.22
C VAL A 53 -14.95 7.28 -12.29
N SER A 54 -14.20 6.22 -11.98
CA SER A 54 -13.91 5.18 -12.98
C SER A 54 -15.04 4.15 -13.05
N ASP A 55 -15.80 4.15 -14.15
CA ASP A 55 -16.80 3.11 -14.45
C ASP A 55 -16.16 1.71 -14.66
N ALA A 56 -14.86 1.65 -14.80
CA ALA A 56 -14.09 0.41 -14.85
C ALA A 56 -12.66 0.63 -14.35
N LEU A 57 -12.19 -0.32 -13.56
CA LEU A 57 -10.85 -0.33 -12.99
C LEU A 57 -9.78 -0.52 -14.08
N PRO A 58 -8.54 -0.09 -13.84
CA PRO A 58 -7.45 -0.31 -14.79
C PRO A 58 -6.99 -1.77 -14.81
N ASP A 59 -6.50 -2.22 -15.95
CA ASP A 59 -5.83 -3.52 -16.08
C ASP A 59 -4.47 -3.53 -15.39
N LEU A 60 -3.85 -2.35 -15.26
CA LEU A 60 -2.53 -2.15 -14.67
C LEU A 60 -2.39 -0.75 -14.08
N ALA A 61 -1.76 -0.66 -12.92
CA ALA A 61 -1.24 0.59 -12.36
C ALA A 61 0.29 0.64 -12.53
N LEU A 62 0.79 1.55 -13.38
CA LEU A 62 2.21 1.85 -13.50
C LEU A 62 2.57 2.93 -12.45
N VAL A 63 3.38 2.56 -11.47
CA VAL A 63 3.77 3.44 -10.36
C VAL A 63 5.23 3.90 -10.53
N LEU A 64 5.43 5.19 -10.74
CA LEU A 64 6.71 5.82 -11.01
C LEU A 64 7.20 6.62 -9.78
N GLY A 65 8.11 6.04 -9.01
CA GLY A 65 8.61 6.63 -7.77
C GLY A 65 9.49 5.65 -6.99
N GLY A 66 9.66 5.87 -5.69
CA GLY A 66 10.31 4.92 -4.78
C GLY A 66 9.28 4.08 -4.02
N ASP A 67 9.77 3.23 -3.11
CA ASP A 67 8.93 2.30 -2.32
C ASP A 67 7.76 3.01 -1.63
N GLY A 68 7.95 4.20 -1.05
CA GLY A 68 6.85 4.95 -0.43
C GLY A 68 5.70 5.30 -1.37
N THR A 69 5.97 5.50 -2.68
CA THR A 69 4.92 5.73 -3.68
C THR A 69 4.15 4.44 -3.97
N VAL A 70 4.86 3.31 -3.99
CA VAL A 70 4.26 1.97 -4.16
C VAL A 70 3.39 1.61 -2.97
N LEU A 71 3.88 1.83 -1.73
CA LEU A 71 3.11 1.59 -0.51
C LEU A 71 1.80 2.40 -0.49
N GLY A 72 1.89 3.68 -0.89
CA GLY A 72 0.71 4.53 -1.01
C GLY A 72 -0.29 4.01 -2.03
N ALA A 73 0.16 3.52 -3.18
CA ALA A 73 -0.70 2.94 -4.21
C ALA A 73 -1.32 1.60 -3.74
N ALA A 74 -0.52 0.71 -3.16
CA ALA A 74 -0.96 -0.61 -2.73
C ALA A 74 -2.13 -0.55 -1.73
N ARG A 75 -2.12 0.42 -0.81
CA ARG A 75 -3.21 0.62 0.16
C ARG A 75 -4.60 0.75 -0.48
N HIS A 76 -4.66 1.33 -1.65
CA HIS A 76 -5.93 1.62 -2.34
C HIS A 76 -6.23 0.62 -3.45
N LEU A 77 -5.20 0.07 -4.09
CA LEU A 77 -5.36 -0.77 -5.28
C LEU A 77 -5.51 -2.26 -4.95
N ALA A 78 -4.94 -2.71 -3.82
CA ALA A 78 -4.95 -4.12 -3.44
C ALA A 78 -6.35 -4.70 -3.24
N VAL A 79 -7.26 -3.93 -2.63
CA VAL A 79 -8.66 -4.34 -2.41
C VAL A 79 -9.44 -4.54 -3.71
N HIS A 80 -8.91 -4.09 -4.83
CA HIS A 80 -9.49 -4.22 -6.16
C HIS A 80 -8.71 -5.20 -7.05
N ASP A 81 -7.73 -5.92 -6.50
CA ASP A 81 -6.84 -6.83 -7.23
C ASP A 81 -6.14 -6.19 -8.45
N ILE A 82 -5.90 -4.87 -8.42
CA ILE A 82 -5.22 -4.15 -9.51
C ILE A 82 -3.72 -4.42 -9.44
N PRO A 83 -3.12 -5.05 -10.47
CA PRO A 83 -1.69 -5.30 -10.48
C PRO A 83 -0.89 -3.99 -10.59
N ILE A 84 0.25 -3.96 -9.90
CA ILE A 84 1.14 -2.80 -9.86
C ILE A 84 2.47 -3.14 -10.53
N LEU A 85 2.84 -2.40 -11.58
CA LEU A 85 4.20 -2.36 -12.09
C LEU A 85 4.91 -1.12 -11.53
N SER A 86 5.89 -1.32 -10.69
CA SER A 86 6.58 -0.24 -9.99
C SER A 86 7.98 0.00 -10.55
N ILE A 87 8.27 1.25 -10.88
CA ILE A 87 9.55 1.65 -11.47
C ILE A 87 10.17 2.77 -10.62
N ASN A 88 11.42 2.58 -10.21
CA ASN A 88 12.15 3.60 -9.48
C ASN A 88 12.49 4.79 -10.40
N VAL A 89 12.00 5.96 -10.05
CA VAL A 89 12.33 7.19 -10.75
C VAL A 89 12.86 8.22 -9.76
N GLY A 90 14.17 8.24 -9.64
CA GLY A 90 14.91 9.13 -8.73
C GLY A 90 15.13 8.52 -7.34
N GLY A 91 16.34 8.73 -6.80
CA GLY A 91 16.76 8.16 -5.53
C GLY A 91 17.40 6.77 -5.66
N HIS A 92 17.56 6.13 -4.50
CA HIS A 92 18.11 4.76 -4.45
C HIS A 92 17.06 3.74 -4.85
N LEU A 93 17.49 2.66 -5.50
CA LEU A 93 16.64 1.52 -5.80
C LEU A 93 16.16 0.89 -4.48
N GLY A 94 14.86 0.73 -4.35
CA GLY A 94 14.23 0.12 -3.18
C GLY A 94 13.96 -1.38 -3.37
N PHE A 95 13.21 -1.96 -2.44
CA PHE A 95 12.83 -3.37 -2.47
C PHE A 95 11.57 -3.64 -3.30
N LEU A 96 10.76 -2.60 -3.55
CA LEU A 96 9.46 -2.73 -4.21
C LEU A 96 9.46 -2.20 -5.65
N THR A 97 10.59 -1.70 -6.14
CA THR A 97 10.65 -1.02 -7.43
C THR A 97 11.69 -1.64 -8.36
N HIS A 98 11.35 -1.76 -9.63
CA HIS A 98 12.30 -2.11 -10.69
C HIS A 98 13.18 -0.91 -11.06
N ASP A 99 14.36 -1.21 -11.60
CA ASP A 99 15.25 -0.18 -12.12
C ASP A 99 14.62 0.51 -13.35
N ARG A 100 14.76 1.83 -13.42
CA ARG A 100 14.24 2.65 -14.53
C ARG A 100 14.72 2.17 -15.92
N ARG A 101 15.85 1.47 -15.98
CA ARG A 101 16.39 0.94 -17.23
C ARG A 101 15.43 0.01 -17.97
N VAL A 102 14.49 -0.63 -17.27
CA VAL A 102 13.46 -1.49 -17.89
C VAL A 102 12.52 -0.71 -18.81
N LEU A 103 12.41 0.62 -18.65
CA LEU A 103 11.63 1.49 -19.53
C LEU A 103 12.41 1.92 -20.79
N ARG A 104 13.68 1.51 -20.94
CA ARG A 104 14.46 1.83 -22.12
C ARG A 104 14.14 0.85 -23.25
N GLY A 105 13.53 1.36 -24.28
CA GLY A 105 13.05 0.58 -25.42
C GLY A 105 11.62 0.06 -25.24
N ASP A 106 11.20 -0.75 -26.18
CA ASP A 106 9.81 -1.25 -26.27
C ASP A 106 9.60 -2.60 -25.57
N GLU A 107 10.68 -3.24 -25.11
CA GLU A 107 10.67 -4.62 -24.60
C GLU A 107 9.69 -4.82 -23.44
N ILE A 108 9.65 -3.89 -22.49
CA ILE A 108 8.75 -4.00 -21.35
C ILE A 108 7.28 -4.05 -21.77
N TRP A 109 6.90 -3.20 -22.73
CA TRP A 109 5.52 -3.16 -23.23
C TRP A 109 5.18 -4.42 -24.02
N GLN A 110 6.12 -4.93 -24.81
CA GLN A 110 5.95 -6.18 -25.55
C GLN A 110 5.81 -7.37 -24.59
N HIS A 111 6.67 -7.47 -23.57
CA HIS A 111 6.58 -8.52 -22.55
C HIS A 111 5.22 -8.52 -21.84
N LEU A 112 4.67 -7.35 -21.53
CA LEU A 112 3.34 -7.25 -20.91
C LEU A 112 2.23 -7.70 -21.87
N LEU A 113 2.31 -7.32 -23.15
CA LEU A 113 1.31 -7.71 -24.15
C LEU A 113 1.38 -9.22 -24.49
N ASP A 114 2.56 -9.80 -24.48
CA ASP A 114 2.82 -11.21 -24.81
C ASP A 114 2.70 -12.13 -23.57
N ASP A 115 2.23 -11.62 -22.43
CA ASP A 115 2.13 -12.34 -21.15
C ASP A 115 3.46 -12.94 -20.67
N GLN A 116 4.59 -12.29 -21.01
CA GLN A 116 5.95 -12.71 -20.62
C GLN A 116 6.38 -12.04 -19.31
N PHE A 117 5.60 -12.24 -18.27
CA PHE A 117 5.88 -11.72 -16.92
C PHE A 117 5.28 -12.66 -15.86
N ALA A 118 5.65 -12.44 -14.60
CA ALA A 118 5.04 -13.10 -13.45
C ALA A 118 4.41 -12.06 -12.55
N ILE A 119 3.24 -12.37 -11.97
CA ILE A 119 2.62 -11.58 -10.91
C ILE A 119 3.03 -12.19 -9.58
N GLU A 120 3.75 -11.42 -8.78
CA GLU A 120 4.06 -11.76 -7.41
C GLU A 120 2.92 -11.30 -6.50
N ARG A 121 2.33 -12.24 -5.75
CA ARG A 121 1.35 -11.93 -4.71
C ARG A 121 2.07 -11.62 -3.41
N ARG A 122 1.59 -10.62 -2.69
CA ARG A 122 2.17 -10.22 -1.40
C ARG A 122 1.09 -10.09 -0.36
N MET A 123 1.39 -10.58 0.84
CA MET A 123 0.55 -10.41 2.01
C MET A 123 0.33 -8.93 2.31
N MET A 124 -0.88 -8.58 2.74
CA MET A 124 -1.20 -7.27 3.31
C MET A 124 -1.85 -7.43 4.68
N LEU A 125 -1.65 -6.46 5.54
CA LEU A 125 -2.37 -6.34 6.79
C LEU A 125 -3.61 -5.46 6.58
N GLN A 126 -4.71 -5.88 7.18
CA GLN A 126 -5.90 -5.04 7.38
C GLN A 126 -6.05 -4.74 8.87
N ALA A 127 -6.32 -3.50 9.21
CA ALA A 127 -6.60 -3.08 10.58
C ALA A 127 -7.92 -2.33 10.67
N MET A 128 -8.61 -2.55 11.77
CA MET A 128 -9.76 -1.76 12.22
C MET A 128 -9.48 -1.27 13.64
N VAL A 129 -9.95 -0.09 13.97
CA VAL A 129 -9.82 0.48 15.32
C VAL A 129 -11.19 0.47 16.00
N ASP A 130 -11.38 -0.45 16.94
CA ASP A 130 -12.57 -0.46 17.80
C ASP A 130 -12.30 0.41 19.04
N ARG A 131 -13.02 1.51 19.16
CA ARG A 131 -12.88 2.48 20.26
C ARG A 131 -13.83 2.22 21.43
N ARG A 132 -14.61 1.16 21.39
CA ARG A 132 -15.53 0.81 22.48
C ARG A 132 -14.75 0.44 23.73
N SER A 133 -15.30 0.77 24.89
CA SER A 133 -14.78 0.33 26.19
C SER A 133 -14.91 -1.20 26.36
N ALA A 134 -14.17 -1.76 27.32
CA ALA A 134 -14.29 -3.18 27.65
C ALA A 134 -15.72 -3.58 28.08
N GLU A 135 -16.41 -2.66 28.77
CA GLU A 135 -17.81 -2.86 29.23
C GLU A 135 -18.79 -2.90 28.05
N GLU A 136 -18.61 -2.01 27.08
CA GLU A 136 -19.42 -1.98 25.85
C GLU A 136 -19.21 -3.21 25.00
N ARG A 137 -17.97 -3.74 24.93
CA ARG A 137 -17.67 -5.01 24.23
C ARG A 137 -18.31 -6.20 24.93
N ALA A 138 -18.24 -6.27 26.26
CA ALA A 138 -18.81 -7.36 27.06
C ALA A 138 -20.34 -7.40 27.00
N SER A 139 -21.02 -6.28 26.73
CA SER A 139 -22.50 -6.23 26.60
C SER A 139 -23.03 -6.83 25.29
N GLY A 140 -22.19 -7.37 24.44
CA GLY A 140 -22.58 -8.18 23.28
C GLY A 140 -23.06 -7.41 22.05
N GLY A 141 -22.85 -6.11 22.00
CA GLY A 141 -23.07 -5.31 20.79
C GLY A 141 -22.05 -5.69 19.72
N SER A 142 -22.52 -6.21 18.56
CA SER A 142 -21.67 -6.40 17.40
C SER A 142 -21.06 -5.05 17.00
N PRO A 143 -19.76 -4.98 16.63
CA PRO A 143 -19.18 -3.79 16.02
C PRO A 143 -19.98 -3.28 14.81
N LEU A 144 -20.75 -4.18 14.19
CA LEU A 144 -21.50 -3.96 12.96
C LEU A 144 -22.93 -3.44 13.18
N GLN A 145 -23.36 -3.11 14.41
CA GLN A 145 -24.79 -2.81 14.72
C GLN A 145 -25.04 -1.51 15.51
N GLN A 146 -24.19 -0.50 15.42
CA GLN A 146 -24.57 0.83 15.94
C GLN A 146 -25.04 1.72 14.77
N PRO A 147 -26.36 2.09 14.73
CA PRO A 147 -26.93 2.78 13.56
C PRO A 147 -26.81 4.31 13.55
N ASP A 148 -26.17 4.96 14.51
CA ASP A 148 -26.26 6.42 14.68
C ASP A 148 -24.94 7.18 14.87
N VAL A 149 -23.80 6.56 14.63
CA VAL A 149 -22.57 7.28 14.40
C VAL A 149 -22.22 7.03 12.94
N GLU A 150 -21.99 8.06 12.16
CA GLU A 150 -21.26 7.97 10.88
C GLU A 150 -19.85 7.45 11.20
N ASP A 151 -19.78 6.22 11.70
CA ASP A 151 -18.57 5.45 11.77
C ASP A 151 -18.25 5.06 10.32
N ASP A 152 -17.48 5.88 9.66
CA ASP A 152 -16.51 5.42 8.71
C ASP A 152 -15.69 4.34 9.45
N GLU A 153 -16.13 3.07 9.36
CA GLU A 153 -15.29 1.91 9.69
C GLU A 153 -14.09 1.98 8.75
N GLU A 154 -13.13 2.78 9.14
CA GLU A 154 -11.98 3.09 8.32
C GLU A 154 -11.08 1.86 8.32
N HIS A 155 -11.29 1.01 7.33
CA HIS A 155 -10.39 -0.10 7.07
C HIS A 155 -9.04 0.44 6.63
N HIS A 156 -8.03 0.22 7.43
CA HIS A 156 -6.66 0.57 7.11
C HIS A 156 -5.94 -0.62 6.50
N TRP A 157 -5.20 -0.38 5.42
CA TRP A 157 -4.42 -1.41 4.74
C TRP A 157 -2.93 -1.06 4.76
N ALA A 158 -2.08 -2.04 5.00
CA ALA A 158 -0.63 -1.88 4.95
C ALA A 158 0.04 -3.04 4.21
N LEU A 159 0.92 -2.70 3.27
CA LEU A 159 1.79 -3.67 2.61
C LEU A 159 3.04 -3.98 3.47
N ASN A 160 3.50 -3.02 4.27
CA ASN A 160 4.64 -3.20 5.16
C ASN A 160 4.23 -3.54 6.59
N ASP A 161 3.74 -2.54 7.32
CA ASP A 161 3.51 -2.65 8.76
C ASP A 161 2.44 -1.68 9.25
N PHE A 162 1.85 -2.02 10.42
CA PHE A 162 1.19 -1.10 11.32
C PHE A 162 2.02 -0.96 12.57
N TYR A 163 2.14 0.26 13.09
CA TYR A 163 2.71 0.49 14.40
C TYR A 163 1.74 1.22 15.31
N LEU A 164 1.70 0.77 16.57
CA LEU A 164 0.92 1.34 17.65
C LEU A 164 1.88 1.95 18.66
N ARG A 165 1.64 3.20 19.04
CA ARG A 165 2.41 3.85 20.11
C ARG A 165 1.52 4.77 20.93
N ALA A 166 1.92 5.06 22.16
CA ALA A 166 1.24 6.07 22.97
C ALA A 166 1.36 7.46 22.34
N TYR A 167 0.29 8.25 22.40
CA TYR A 167 0.19 9.56 21.70
C TYR A 167 0.80 10.73 22.50
N ARG A 168 1.30 10.57 23.73
CA ARG A 168 1.77 11.68 24.56
C ARG A 168 3.25 11.97 24.34
N ASP A 169 3.55 13.17 23.83
CA ASP A 169 4.91 13.65 23.53
C ASP A 169 5.72 14.12 24.76
N GLU A 170 5.11 14.28 25.94
CA GLU A 170 5.75 15.02 27.03
C GLU A 170 6.46 14.17 28.11
N ILE A 171 6.23 12.86 28.16
CA ILE A 171 6.90 11.96 29.12
C ILE A 171 7.00 10.61 28.47
N SER A 172 8.19 9.97 28.48
CA SER A 172 8.42 8.64 27.91
C SER A 172 7.21 7.71 28.08
N PRO A 173 6.35 7.56 27.06
CA PRO A 173 5.05 6.96 27.25
C PRO A 173 5.16 5.46 27.10
N THR A 174 5.40 4.75 28.18
CA THR A 174 5.14 3.31 28.20
C THR A 174 3.64 3.06 28.10
N CYS A 175 3.21 2.28 27.13
CA CYS A 175 1.86 1.73 27.05
C CYS A 175 1.86 0.27 27.53
N THR A 176 0.73 -0.17 28.04
CA THR A 176 0.47 -1.60 28.30
C THR A 176 -0.51 -2.07 27.24
N LEU A 177 -0.11 -3.10 26.50
CA LEU A 177 -0.90 -3.71 25.44
C LEU A 177 -1.16 -5.16 25.81
N GLU A 178 -2.39 -5.62 25.61
CA GLU A 178 -2.74 -7.04 25.66
C GLU A 178 -2.83 -7.53 24.22
N LEU A 179 -2.09 -8.58 23.91
CA LEU A 179 -2.10 -9.23 22.60
C LEU A 179 -2.96 -10.48 22.67
N GLU A 180 -4.01 -10.48 21.88
CA GLU A 180 -4.88 -11.63 21.68
C GLU A 180 -4.70 -12.14 20.23
N ILE A 181 -4.62 -13.47 20.06
CA ILE A 181 -4.57 -14.14 18.75
C ILE A 181 -5.63 -15.23 18.75
N ASP A 182 -6.54 -15.20 17.79
CA ASP A 182 -7.62 -16.17 17.63
C ASP A 182 -8.49 -16.36 18.89
N GLY A 183 -8.68 -15.28 19.68
CA GLY A 183 -9.47 -15.29 20.91
C GLY A 183 -8.71 -15.74 22.15
N GLU A 184 -7.42 -15.98 22.07
CA GLU A 184 -6.56 -16.32 23.20
C GLU A 184 -5.56 -15.21 23.51
N VAL A 185 -5.50 -14.81 24.78
CA VAL A 185 -4.50 -13.85 25.25
C VAL A 185 -3.12 -14.51 25.23
N VAL A 186 -2.25 -14.00 24.35
CA VAL A 186 -0.91 -14.55 24.14
C VAL A 186 0.13 -13.86 25.02
N ASP A 187 0.01 -12.54 25.19
CA ASP A 187 0.98 -11.76 25.96
C ASP A 187 0.40 -10.43 26.45
N GLN A 188 1.02 -9.91 27.51
CA GLN A 188 0.80 -8.54 28.01
C GLN A 188 2.13 -7.79 27.90
N ILE A 189 2.22 -6.93 26.90
CA ILE A 189 3.43 -6.20 26.55
C ILE A 189 3.41 -4.84 27.24
N ARG A 190 4.49 -4.49 27.91
CA ARG A 190 4.72 -3.14 28.40
C ARG A 190 5.94 -2.54 27.69
N GLY A 191 5.72 -1.47 26.95
CA GLY A 191 6.79 -0.86 26.14
C GLY A 191 6.33 0.43 25.45
N ASP A 192 7.15 0.91 24.52
CA ASP A 192 6.88 2.14 23.77
C ASP A 192 5.78 1.95 22.70
N GLY A 193 5.52 0.70 22.32
CA GLY A 193 4.52 0.35 21.33
C GLY A 193 4.67 -1.05 20.78
N LEU A 194 3.96 -1.33 19.68
CA LEU A 194 3.96 -2.60 18.97
C LEU A 194 4.05 -2.35 17.46
N ILE A 195 4.81 -3.18 16.76
CA ILE A 195 4.88 -3.20 15.30
C ILE A 195 4.37 -4.55 14.81
N LEU A 196 3.35 -4.53 13.97
CA LEU A 196 2.82 -5.68 13.24
C LEU A 196 3.26 -5.55 11.79
N SER A 197 4.05 -6.51 11.30
CA SER A 197 4.68 -6.41 9.98
C SER A 197 4.37 -7.62 9.12
N THR A 198 4.16 -7.37 7.82
CA THR A 198 4.17 -8.42 6.80
C THR A 198 5.60 -8.90 6.53
N PRO A 199 5.78 -10.03 5.81
CA PRO A 199 7.10 -10.41 5.31
C PRO A 199 7.74 -9.33 4.42
N THR A 200 6.95 -8.63 3.60
CA THR A 200 7.43 -7.49 2.80
C THR A 200 7.95 -6.36 3.67
N GLY A 201 7.25 -6.02 4.75
CA GLY A 201 7.63 -4.98 5.71
C GLY A 201 8.79 -5.36 6.63
N SER A 202 9.19 -6.63 6.67
CA SER A 202 10.26 -7.11 7.55
C SER A 202 11.61 -6.42 7.32
N THR A 203 11.84 -5.87 6.13
CA THR A 203 13.04 -5.07 5.79
C THR A 203 12.87 -3.56 6.06
N GLY A 204 11.70 -3.14 6.54
CA GLY A 204 11.34 -1.74 6.85
C GLY A 204 11.50 -1.38 8.32
N TYR A 205 10.43 -0.85 8.91
CA TYR A 205 10.46 -0.38 10.31
C TYR A 205 10.64 -1.52 11.30
N ALA A 206 10.09 -2.71 11.02
CA ALA A 206 10.29 -3.90 11.84
C ALA A 206 11.77 -4.26 12.01
N LEU A 207 12.57 -4.18 10.92
CA LEU A 207 14.01 -4.42 10.99
C LEU A 207 14.73 -3.41 11.91
N ALA A 208 14.38 -2.13 11.82
CA ALA A 208 14.94 -1.09 12.66
C ALA A 208 14.62 -1.29 14.15
N ALA A 209 13.52 -1.96 14.46
CA ALA A 209 13.14 -2.35 15.82
C ALA A 209 13.73 -3.70 16.28
N GLY A 210 14.58 -4.34 15.47
CA GLY A 210 15.22 -5.62 15.81
C GLY A 210 14.45 -6.87 15.37
N GLY A 211 13.43 -6.71 14.54
CA GLY A 211 12.66 -7.82 13.96
C GLY A 211 13.46 -8.65 12.94
N PRO A 212 13.06 -9.88 12.66
CA PRO A 212 13.71 -10.75 11.68
C PRO A 212 13.42 -10.29 10.24
N ILE A 213 14.35 -10.61 9.34
CA ILE A 213 14.11 -10.49 7.89
C ILE A 213 13.40 -11.75 7.41
N LEU A 214 12.25 -11.55 6.76
CA LEU A 214 11.44 -12.64 6.20
C LEU A 214 11.44 -12.55 4.68
N HIS A 215 11.37 -13.72 4.02
CA HIS A 215 11.18 -13.75 2.57
C HIS A 215 9.75 -13.31 2.22
N PRO A 216 9.54 -12.39 1.25
CA PRO A 216 8.22 -11.84 0.96
C PRO A 216 7.18 -12.84 0.44
N GLY A 217 7.59 -14.03 0.02
CA GLY A 217 6.73 -15.13 -0.40
C GLY A 217 6.36 -16.11 0.72
N ILE A 218 6.54 -15.74 1.99
CA ILE A 218 6.01 -16.48 3.13
C ILE A 218 4.56 -16.01 3.36
N ASP A 219 3.66 -16.99 3.45
CA ASP A 219 2.23 -16.82 3.78
C ASP A 219 2.03 -16.86 5.31
#